data_8d6ca4c4241b8c8013e551bcbb466ce3
#
_entry.id   8d6ca4c4241b8c8013e551bcbb466ce3
#
_cell.length_a   1.000
_cell.length_b   1.000
_cell.length_c   1.000
_cell.angle_alpha   90.00
_cell.angle_beta   90.00
_cell.angle_gamma   90.00
#
_symmetry.space_group_name_H-M   'P 1'
#
loop_
_entity.id
_entity.type
_entity.pdbx_description
1 polymer ?
#
loop_
_entity_poly.entity_id
_entity_poly.type
_entity_poly.pdbx_seq_one_letter_code
_entity_poly.pdbx_strand_id
1 'polypeptide(L)'
;IDVYARVSPAHKLRVVTALQARGQVVAMTGDGVNDAPALKKADIGIAMGITGTEVSKQAAVMILTDDNYATIVKAVGLGRAVYDNLLRFIRFQMAGLFGYIATFLGSALLPILGGIPFLPLQTMWLNFTVNVFQAIGRGYGKPREGLMEVPPRPKAQQIMPRRLLTWLVTVGLVMAAGTLGVLWWGN
;
A
#
# COMPACT_ATOMS: atom_id res chain seq x y z
N ILE A 1 25.77 17.90 10.42
CA ILE A 1 25.46 19.09 9.62
C ILE A 1 24.08 18.89 9.04
N ASP A 2 23.16 19.76 9.42
CA ASP A 2 21.75 19.62 9.06
C ASP A 2 21.35 20.46 7.84
N VAL A 3 22.22 21.40 7.43
CA VAL A 3 22.01 22.29 6.29
C VAL A 3 23.24 22.37 5.40
N TYR A 4 23.05 22.18 4.11
CA TYR A 4 24.07 22.33 3.06
C TYR A 4 23.62 23.46 2.12
N ALA A 5 24.33 24.57 2.13
CA ALA A 5 24.04 25.72 1.27
C ALA A 5 25.05 25.86 0.13
N ARG A 6 24.62 26.40 -0.99
CA ARG A 6 25.46 26.69 -2.19
C ARG A 6 26.19 25.44 -2.71
N VAL A 7 25.50 24.32 -2.76
CA VAL A 7 26.07 23.04 -3.21
C VAL A 7 26.04 22.93 -4.75
N SER A 8 27.14 22.40 -5.31
CA SER A 8 27.19 22.08 -6.74
C SER A 8 26.30 20.86 -7.07
N PRO A 9 25.92 20.65 -8.34
CA PRO A 9 25.14 19.48 -8.75
C PRO A 9 25.76 18.14 -8.32
N ALA A 10 27.08 18.02 -8.42
CA ALA A 10 27.82 16.83 -7.98
C ALA A 10 27.68 16.61 -6.45
N HIS A 11 27.68 17.67 -5.67
CA HIS A 11 27.48 17.57 -4.21
C HIS A 11 26.04 17.19 -3.87
N LYS A 12 25.01 17.71 -4.58
CA LYS A 12 23.61 17.28 -4.42
C LYS A 12 23.48 15.76 -4.59
N LEU A 13 24.06 15.22 -5.66
CA LEU A 13 24.06 13.78 -5.93
C LEU A 13 24.78 12.98 -4.82
N ARG A 14 25.91 13.48 -4.32
CA ARG A 14 26.64 12.83 -3.21
C ARG A 14 25.86 12.83 -1.92
N VAL A 15 25.15 13.93 -1.59
CA VAL A 15 24.29 14.02 -0.39
C VAL A 15 23.16 13.00 -0.47
N VAL A 16 22.46 12.93 -1.62
CA VAL A 16 21.39 11.93 -1.85
C VAL A 16 21.94 10.52 -1.64
N THR A 17 23.07 10.20 -2.28
CA THR A 17 23.69 8.87 -2.18
C THR A 17 24.11 8.54 -0.74
N ALA A 18 24.68 9.49 -0.01
CA ALA A 18 25.11 9.30 1.37
C ALA A 18 23.95 9.05 2.34
N LEU A 19 22.82 9.76 2.13
CA LEU A 19 21.61 9.56 2.92
C LEU A 19 20.96 8.20 2.63
N GLN A 20 20.92 7.80 1.34
CA GLN A 20 20.43 6.48 0.93
C GLN A 20 21.30 5.34 1.50
N ALA A 21 22.62 5.51 1.54
CA ALA A 21 23.54 4.54 2.15
C ALA A 21 23.30 4.35 3.66
N ARG A 22 22.74 5.36 4.33
CA ARG A 22 22.30 5.27 5.73
C ARG A 22 20.91 4.66 5.90
N GLY A 23 20.30 4.16 4.82
CA GLY A 23 18.97 3.55 4.84
C GLY A 23 17.80 4.55 4.83
N GLN A 24 18.07 5.86 4.66
CA GLN A 24 17.03 6.87 4.62
C GLN A 24 16.30 6.86 3.26
N VAL A 25 15.03 7.25 3.26
CA VAL A 25 14.27 7.54 2.04
C VAL A 25 14.41 9.02 1.74
N VAL A 26 14.95 9.32 0.56
CA VAL A 26 15.34 10.68 0.18
C VAL A 26 14.39 11.21 -0.89
N ALA A 27 13.72 12.33 -0.57
CA ALA A 27 13.04 13.15 -1.55
C ALA A 27 13.98 14.30 -1.99
N MET A 28 14.07 14.53 -3.29
CA MET A 28 14.89 15.60 -3.87
C MET A 28 14.00 16.49 -4.73
N THR A 29 14.05 17.80 -4.50
CA THR A 29 13.39 18.80 -5.34
C THR A 29 14.41 19.46 -6.26
N GLY A 30 13.99 19.80 -7.48
CA GLY A 30 14.84 20.50 -8.44
C GLY A 30 14.03 21.12 -9.58
N ASP A 31 14.57 22.19 -10.15
CA ASP A 31 13.95 22.96 -11.23
C ASP A 31 14.81 22.99 -12.51
N GLY A 32 16.11 22.74 -12.38
CA GLY A 32 17.08 22.91 -13.45
C GLY A 32 17.57 21.59 -14.09
N VAL A 33 18.18 21.72 -15.26
CA VAL A 33 18.86 20.62 -15.96
C VAL A 33 19.95 19.98 -15.09
N ASN A 34 20.63 20.79 -14.29
CA ASN A 34 21.71 20.37 -13.41
C ASN A 34 21.22 19.50 -12.23
N ASP A 35 19.95 19.51 -11.93
CA ASP A 35 19.34 18.71 -10.86
C ASP A 35 18.90 17.32 -11.34
N ALA A 36 18.78 17.11 -12.62
CA ALA A 36 18.28 15.88 -13.21
C ALA A 36 18.99 14.60 -12.71
N PRO A 37 20.33 14.55 -12.58
CA PRO A 37 20.99 13.38 -12.02
C PRO A 37 20.62 13.09 -10.57
N ALA A 38 20.46 14.12 -9.74
CA ALA A 38 20.08 13.97 -8.34
C ALA A 38 18.58 13.63 -8.18
N LEU A 39 17.71 14.22 -9.02
CA LEU A 39 16.28 13.88 -9.09
C LEU A 39 16.09 12.41 -9.47
N LYS A 40 16.81 11.92 -10.48
CA LYS A 40 16.73 10.52 -10.93
C LYS A 40 17.31 9.54 -9.91
N LYS A 41 18.29 9.96 -9.11
CA LYS A 41 18.94 9.14 -8.08
C LYS A 41 18.13 9.05 -6.81
N ALA A 42 17.37 10.07 -6.45
CA ALA A 42 16.54 10.11 -5.25
C ALA A 42 15.46 9.02 -5.27
N ASP A 43 15.00 8.58 -4.10
CA ASP A 43 13.86 7.66 -4.01
C ASP A 43 12.58 8.32 -4.55
N ILE A 44 12.45 9.65 -4.37
CA ILE A 44 11.38 10.46 -4.94
C ILE A 44 12.00 11.75 -5.49
N GLY A 45 12.18 11.84 -6.80
CA GLY A 45 12.53 13.08 -7.49
C GLY A 45 11.28 13.93 -7.72
N ILE A 46 11.33 15.21 -7.35
CA ILE A 46 10.21 16.15 -7.47
C ILE A 46 10.66 17.34 -8.29
N ALA A 47 10.07 17.53 -9.47
CA ALA A 47 10.33 18.70 -10.31
C ALA A 47 9.29 19.78 -10.09
N MET A 48 9.72 21.03 -10.23
CA MET A 48 8.83 22.18 -10.26
C MET A 48 8.03 22.20 -11.56
N GLY A 49 6.73 22.44 -11.49
CA GLY A 49 5.83 22.41 -12.65
C GLY A 49 5.84 23.71 -13.44
N ILE A 50 5.92 24.84 -12.74
CA ILE A 50 5.92 26.19 -13.34
C ILE A 50 7.34 26.61 -13.73
N THR A 51 8.28 26.57 -12.78
CA THR A 51 9.66 27.01 -12.97
C THR A 51 10.59 25.92 -13.49
N GLY A 52 10.19 24.64 -13.41
CA GLY A 52 11.01 23.51 -13.79
C GLY A 52 11.19 23.37 -15.30
N THR A 53 12.42 23.02 -15.70
CA THR A 53 12.75 22.68 -17.11
C THR A 53 12.14 21.34 -17.50
N GLU A 54 11.93 21.12 -18.81
CA GLU A 54 11.43 19.82 -19.30
C GLU A 54 12.37 18.66 -18.93
N VAL A 55 13.68 18.91 -18.84
CA VAL A 55 14.67 17.90 -18.43
C VAL A 55 14.48 17.52 -16.96
N SER A 56 14.25 18.48 -16.07
CA SER A 56 13.96 18.18 -14.66
C SER A 56 12.64 17.43 -14.50
N LYS A 57 11.60 17.81 -15.26
CA LYS A 57 10.30 17.13 -15.24
C LYS A 57 10.39 15.68 -15.72
N GLN A 58 11.17 15.42 -16.78
CA GLN A 58 11.40 14.06 -17.28
C GLN A 58 12.24 13.19 -16.34
N ALA A 59 13.12 13.80 -15.54
CA ALA A 59 13.94 13.10 -14.56
C ALA A 59 13.21 12.78 -13.25
N ALA A 60 12.11 13.49 -12.97
CA ALA A 60 11.36 13.39 -11.73
C ALA A 60 10.24 12.35 -11.80
N VAL A 61 9.88 11.79 -10.65
CA VAL A 61 8.74 10.89 -10.46
C VAL A 61 7.46 11.66 -10.15
N MET A 62 7.61 12.87 -9.60
CA MET A 62 6.50 13.76 -9.24
C MET A 62 6.74 15.16 -9.81
N ILE A 63 5.68 15.79 -10.29
CA ILE A 63 5.70 17.19 -10.74
C ILE A 63 4.79 18.00 -9.84
N LEU A 64 5.34 19.08 -9.28
CA LEU A 64 4.66 19.97 -8.37
C LEU A 64 4.02 21.12 -9.18
N THR A 65 2.74 20.97 -9.53
CA THR A 65 2.05 21.88 -10.47
C THR A 65 1.88 23.31 -9.98
N ASP A 66 1.94 23.52 -8.67
CA ASP A 66 1.79 24.82 -8.00
C ASP A 66 3.13 25.37 -7.46
N ASP A 67 4.23 24.69 -7.70
CA ASP A 67 5.58 24.98 -7.17
C ASP A 67 5.61 25.24 -5.64
N ASN A 68 4.63 24.71 -4.92
CA ASN A 68 4.47 24.93 -3.49
C ASN A 68 4.95 23.74 -2.66
N TYR A 69 6.00 23.90 -1.89
CA TYR A 69 6.56 22.87 -1.01
C TYR A 69 5.54 22.31 0.01
N ALA A 70 4.55 23.11 0.45
CA ALA A 70 3.52 22.60 1.35
C ALA A 70 2.67 21.51 0.72
N THR A 71 2.56 21.47 -0.61
CA THR A 71 1.87 20.41 -1.36
C THR A 71 2.61 19.09 -1.27
N ILE A 72 3.94 19.08 -1.09
CA ILE A 72 4.73 17.86 -0.85
C ILE A 72 4.29 17.20 0.46
N VAL A 73 4.10 18.00 1.51
CA VAL A 73 3.63 17.48 2.82
C VAL A 73 2.25 16.85 2.70
N LYS A 74 1.34 17.51 1.96
CA LYS A 74 0.01 16.95 1.65
C LYS A 74 0.11 15.65 0.87
N ALA A 75 0.99 15.58 -0.14
CA ALA A 75 1.23 14.38 -0.92
C ALA A 75 1.78 13.21 -0.07
N VAL A 76 2.69 13.49 0.87
CA VAL A 76 3.16 12.49 1.84
C VAL A 76 2.02 11.97 2.71
N GLY A 77 1.17 12.88 3.22
CA GLY A 77 -0.01 12.51 4.01
C GLY A 77 -0.97 11.62 3.22
N LEU A 78 -1.27 12.00 1.98
CA LEU A 78 -2.13 11.22 1.08
C LEU A 78 -1.51 9.85 0.77
N GLY A 79 -0.21 9.79 0.46
CA GLY A 79 0.50 8.53 0.22
C GLY A 79 0.45 7.58 1.42
N ARG A 80 0.61 8.10 2.65
CA ARG A 80 0.45 7.32 3.88
C ARG A 80 -0.97 6.79 4.05
N ALA A 81 -1.99 7.60 3.73
CA ALA A 81 -3.39 7.20 3.81
C ALA A 81 -3.74 6.10 2.80
N VAL A 82 -3.33 6.26 1.55
CA VAL A 82 -3.52 5.26 0.49
C VAL A 82 -2.87 3.94 0.89
N TYR A 83 -1.65 3.99 1.42
CA TYR A 83 -0.95 2.78 1.87
C TYR A 83 -1.67 2.08 3.05
N ASP A 84 -2.15 2.83 4.04
CA ASP A 84 -2.88 2.25 5.18
C ASP A 84 -4.20 1.59 4.72
N ASN A 85 -4.93 2.24 3.82
CA ASN A 85 -6.14 1.67 3.21
C ASN A 85 -5.85 0.42 2.38
N LEU A 86 -4.76 0.42 1.61
CA LEU A 86 -4.31 -0.73 0.83
C LEU A 86 -3.97 -1.92 1.74
N LEU A 87 -3.25 -1.69 2.84
CA LEU A 87 -2.94 -2.76 3.81
C LEU A 87 -4.20 -3.36 4.45
N ARG A 88 -5.18 -2.52 4.79
CA ARG A 88 -6.47 -3.00 5.33
C ARG A 88 -7.22 -3.83 4.30
N PHE A 89 -7.21 -3.40 3.04
CA PHE A 89 -7.81 -4.14 1.94
C PHE A 89 -7.14 -5.51 1.76
N ILE A 90 -5.81 -5.57 1.69
CA ILE A 90 -5.06 -6.83 1.55
C ILE A 90 -5.35 -7.77 2.72
N ARG A 91 -5.35 -7.28 3.96
CA ARG A 91 -5.65 -8.09 5.14
C ARG A 91 -7.04 -8.72 5.07
N PHE A 92 -8.02 -7.94 4.67
CA PHE A 92 -9.39 -8.45 4.52
C PHE A 92 -9.49 -9.50 3.41
N GLN A 93 -8.91 -9.24 2.25
CA GLN A 93 -8.89 -10.19 1.13
C GLN A 93 -8.20 -11.50 1.51
N MET A 94 -7.09 -11.44 2.23
CA MET A 94 -6.39 -12.63 2.70
C MET A 94 -7.21 -13.44 3.72
N ALA A 95 -7.90 -12.77 4.66
CA ALA A 95 -8.78 -13.45 5.61
C ALA A 95 -9.92 -14.18 4.89
N GLY A 96 -10.55 -13.51 3.92
CA GLY A 96 -11.58 -14.12 3.07
C GLY A 96 -11.06 -15.32 2.28
N LEU A 97 -9.88 -15.19 1.66
CA LEU A 97 -9.24 -16.27 0.90
C LEU A 97 -9.02 -17.52 1.78
N PHE A 98 -8.45 -17.35 2.98
CA PHE A 98 -8.28 -18.47 3.91
C PHE A 98 -9.63 -19.07 4.34
N GLY A 99 -10.65 -18.24 4.55
CA GLY A 99 -12.01 -18.69 4.84
C GLY A 99 -12.61 -19.53 3.72
N TYR A 100 -12.49 -19.08 2.47
CA TYR A 100 -12.94 -19.85 1.29
C TYR A 100 -12.22 -21.19 1.16
N ILE A 101 -10.88 -21.18 1.21
CA ILE A 101 -10.09 -22.41 1.11
C ILE A 101 -10.50 -23.40 2.20
N ALA A 102 -10.60 -22.95 3.45
CA ALA A 102 -10.98 -23.80 4.57
C ALA A 102 -12.41 -24.32 4.45
N THR A 103 -13.35 -23.53 3.92
CA THR A 103 -14.73 -23.95 3.68
C THR A 103 -14.82 -25.05 2.61
N PHE A 104 -14.14 -24.88 1.48
CA PHE A 104 -14.13 -25.89 0.42
C PHE A 104 -13.44 -27.18 0.86
N LEU A 105 -12.29 -27.10 1.53
CA LEU A 105 -11.61 -28.27 2.09
C LEU A 105 -12.45 -28.98 3.16
N GLY A 106 -13.04 -28.20 4.07
CA GLY A 106 -13.89 -28.74 5.13
C GLY A 106 -15.13 -29.44 4.58
N SER A 107 -15.78 -28.85 3.57
CA SER A 107 -16.95 -29.48 2.92
C SER A 107 -16.58 -30.79 2.20
N ALA A 108 -15.42 -30.83 1.55
CA ALA A 108 -14.94 -32.05 0.89
C ALA A 108 -14.59 -33.16 1.89
N LEU A 109 -14.00 -32.81 3.04
CA LEU A 109 -13.61 -33.78 4.08
C LEU A 109 -14.80 -34.28 4.92
N LEU A 110 -15.79 -33.44 5.18
CA LEU A 110 -16.95 -33.74 6.02
C LEU A 110 -18.19 -34.20 5.23
N PRO A 111 -18.12 -34.58 3.99
CA PRO A 111 -19.11 -34.71 2.91
C PRO A 111 -20.40 -33.89 3.08
N ILE A 112 -20.27 -32.67 3.52
CA ILE A 112 -21.37 -31.73 3.66
C ILE A 112 -21.81 -31.28 2.25
N LEU A 113 -23.10 -31.41 1.92
CA LEU A 113 -23.67 -31.08 0.60
C LEU A 113 -22.95 -31.78 -0.58
N GLY A 114 -22.51 -33.04 -0.39
CA GLY A 114 -21.76 -33.77 -1.40
C GLY A 114 -20.38 -33.21 -1.73
N GLY A 115 -19.80 -32.43 -0.80
CA GLY A 115 -18.46 -31.84 -0.95
C GLY A 115 -18.41 -30.51 -1.71
N ILE A 116 -19.56 -29.98 -2.14
CA ILE A 116 -19.66 -28.70 -2.89
C ILE A 116 -20.43 -27.68 -2.04
N PRO A 117 -19.74 -26.82 -1.26
CA PRO A 117 -20.41 -25.89 -0.36
C PRO A 117 -21.18 -24.78 -1.09
N PHE A 118 -20.68 -24.37 -2.26
CA PHE A 118 -21.31 -23.33 -3.11
C PHE A 118 -21.23 -23.74 -4.59
N LEU A 119 -22.30 -23.49 -5.31
CA LEU A 119 -22.31 -23.62 -6.78
C LEU A 119 -21.40 -22.54 -7.41
N PRO A 120 -20.85 -22.78 -8.61
CA PRO A 120 -19.95 -21.84 -9.28
C PRO A 120 -20.57 -20.43 -9.43
N LEU A 121 -21.86 -20.34 -9.77
CA LEU A 121 -22.58 -19.08 -9.89
C LEU A 121 -22.72 -18.36 -8.55
N GLN A 122 -22.98 -19.08 -7.47
CA GLN A 122 -23.06 -18.52 -6.11
C GLN A 122 -21.69 -18.00 -5.67
N THR A 123 -20.60 -18.73 -5.92
CA THR A 123 -19.25 -18.32 -5.63
C THR A 123 -18.88 -17.05 -6.39
N MET A 124 -19.23 -16.98 -7.68
CA MET A 124 -18.99 -15.79 -8.49
C MET A 124 -19.78 -14.58 -7.98
N TRP A 125 -21.06 -14.76 -7.65
CA TRP A 125 -21.91 -13.71 -7.10
C TRP A 125 -21.42 -13.18 -5.75
N LEU A 126 -21.04 -14.07 -4.84
CA LEU A 126 -20.45 -13.70 -3.53
C LEU A 126 -19.16 -12.91 -3.71
N ASN A 127 -18.26 -13.39 -4.58
CA ASN A 127 -17.01 -12.67 -4.86
C ASN A 127 -17.26 -11.28 -5.44
N PHE A 128 -18.15 -11.18 -6.42
CA PHE A 128 -18.51 -9.89 -7.02
C PHE A 128 -19.09 -8.94 -5.97
N THR A 129 -20.12 -9.36 -5.24
CA THR A 129 -20.82 -8.51 -4.27
C THR A 129 -19.90 -8.08 -3.13
N VAL A 130 -19.19 -9.02 -2.51
CA VAL A 130 -18.32 -8.70 -1.37
C VAL A 130 -17.11 -7.88 -1.80
N ASN A 131 -16.41 -8.27 -2.87
CA ASN A 131 -15.14 -7.63 -3.23
C ASN A 131 -15.31 -6.25 -3.87
N VAL A 132 -16.31 -6.07 -4.75
CA VAL A 132 -16.51 -4.79 -5.44
C VAL A 132 -16.98 -3.71 -4.48
N PHE A 133 -18.01 -3.97 -3.68
CA PHE A 133 -18.52 -2.97 -2.74
C PHE A 133 -17.51 -2.64 -1.64
N GLN A 134 -16.73 -3.61 -1.20
CA GLN A 134 -15.65 -3.37 -0.25
C GLN A 134 -14.48 -2.59 -0.84
N ALA A 135 -14.07 -2.89 -2.08
CA ALA A 135 -13.01 -2.15 -2.75
C ALA A 135 -13.38 -0.66 -2.87
N ILE A 136 -14.63 -0.39 -3.28
CA ILE A 136 -15.17 0.97 -3.37
C ILE A 136 -15.17 1.63 -1.97
N GLY A 137 -15.80 0.99 -0.98
CA GLY A 137 -15.91 1.56 0.37
C GLY A 137 -14.56 1.84 1.04
N ARG A 138 -13.54 1.03 0.76
CA ARG A 138 -12.17 1.24 1.28
C ARG A 138 -11.36 2.22 0.48
N GLY A 139 -11.59 2.33 -0.84
CA GLY A 139 -10.97 3.34 -1.68
C GLY A 139 -11.34 4.77 -1.26
N TYR A 140 -12.57 4.96 -0.83
CA TYR A 140 -13.07 6.25 -0.31
C TYR A 140 -12.93 6.40 1.22
N GLY A 141 -12.26 5.46 1.88
CA GLY A 141 -12.03 5.51 3.33
C GLY A 141 -11.25 6.75 3.76
N LYS A 142 -11.74 7.44 4.78
CA LYS A 142 -11.04 8.61 5.34
C LYS A 142 -9.68 8.19 5.89
N PRO A 143 -8.64 9.04 5.74
CA PRO A 143 -7.35 8.84 6.38
C PRO A 143 -7.52 8.66 7.89
N ARG A 144 -6.69 7.82 8.48
CA ARG A 144 -6.62 7.69 9.93
C ARG A 144 -6.07 9.00 10.53
N GLU A 145 -6.68 9.47 11.61
CA GLU A 145 -6.18 10.61 12.37
C GLU A 145 -4.77 10.34 12.92
N GLY A 146 -3.95 11.38 13.02
CA GLY A 146 -2.58 11.28 13.53
C GLY A 146 -1.59 10.56 12.60
N LEU A 147 -1.94 10.27 11.34
CA LEU A 147 -1.09 9.52 10.41
C LEU A 147 0.25 10.22 10.11
N MET A 148 0.30 11.54 10.21
CA MET A 148 1.51 12.33 10.02
C MET A 148 2.39 12.42 11.28
N GLU A 149 1.83 12.13 12.45
CA GLU A 149 2.54 12.10 13.74
C GLU A 149 3.32 10.80 13.95
N VAL A 150 2.94 9.76 13.22
CA VAL A 150 3.62 8.45 13.28
C VAL A 150 4.98 8.54 12.57
N PRO A 151 6.06 8.03 13.17
CA PRO A 151 7.38 8.02 12.54
C PRO A 151 7.37 7.25 11.20
N PRO A 152 8.30 7.56 10.28
CA PRO A 152 8.44 6.85 9.02
C PRO A 152 8.62 5.35 9.22
N ARG A 153 8.02 4.59 8.33
CA ARG A 153 8.09 3.14 8.37
C ARG A 153 9.48 2.64 7.96
N PRO A 154 10.06 1.65 8.69
CA PRO A 154 11.30 1.02 8.26
C PRO A 154 11.17 0.38 6.86
N LYS A 155 12.17 0.53 5.99
CA LYS A 155 12.19 -0.09 4.64
C LYS A 155 12.04 -1.62 4.69
N ALA A 156 12.56 -2.26 5.72
CA ALA A 156 12.51 -3.70 5.93
C ALA A 156 11.18 -4.22 6.51
N GLN A 157 10.21 -3.35 6.78
CA GLN A 157 8.93 -3.77 7.36
C GLN A 157 8.14 -4.66 6.39
N GLN A 158 7.94 -5.90 6.78
CA GLN A 158 7.15 -6.85 6.00
C GLN A 158 5.67 -6.43 5.96
N ILE A 159 5.07 -6.53 4.78
CA ILE A 159 3.63 -6.29 4.57
C ILE A 159 2.80 -7.34 5.33
N MET A 160 3.31 -8.56 5.40
CA MET A 160 2.66 -9.73 6.01
C MET A 160 3.58 -10.38 7.05
N PRO A 161 3.72 -9.82 8.27
CA PRO A 161 4.49 -10.48 9.33
C PRO A 161 3.80 -11.79 9.76
N ARG A 162 4.58 -12.76 10.21
CA ARG A 162 4.09 -14.10 10.61
C ARG A 162 2.92 -14.04 11.59
N ARG A 163 2.98 -13.12 12.56
CA ARG A 163 1.90 -12.91 13.53
C ARG A 163 0.58 -12.49 12.86
N LEU A 164 0.65 -11.67 11.82
CA LEU A 164 -0.53 -11.29 11.05
C LEU A 164 -1.07 -12.48 10.26
N LEU A 165 -0.18 -13.26 9.64
CA LEU A 165 -0.57 -14.44 8.88
C LEU A 165 -1.30 -15.46 9.75
N THR A 166 -0.78 -15.77 10.94
CA THR A 166 -1.45 -16.69 11.88
C THR A 166 -2.82 -16.16 12.29
N TRP A 167 -2.94 -14.86 12.57
CA TRP A 167 -4.22 -14.24 12.89
C TRP A 167 -5.23 -14.34 11.71
N LEU A 168 -4.78 -14.08 10.47
CA LEU A 168 -5.64 -14.18 9.29
C LEU A 168 -6.13 -15.61 9.04
N VAL A 169 -5.26 -16.61 9.24
CA VAL A 169 -5.63 -18.02 9.14
C VAL A 169 -6.66 -18.37 10.22
N THR A 170 -6.45 -17.93 11.46
CA THR A 170 -7.41 -18.18 12.54
C THR A 170 -8.79 -17.57 12.23
N VAL A 171 -8.83 -16.32 11.75
CA VAL A 171 -10.08 -15.68 11.34
C VAL A 171 -10.74 -16.45 10.18
N GLY A 172 -9.95 -16.87 9.20
CA GLY A 172 -10.44 -17.70 8.08
C GLY A 172 -11.05 -19.02 8.54
N LEU A 173 -10.42 -19.72 9.50
CA LEU A 173 -10.95 -20.96 10.08
C LEU A 173 -12.25 -20.73 10.84
N VAL A 174 -12.35 -19.66 11.62
CA VAL A 174 -13.60 -19.30 12.33
C VAL A 174 -14.73 -19.02 11.32
N MET A 175 -14.43 -18.27 10.26
CA MET A 175 -15.41 -18.03 9.18
C MET A 175 -15.84 -19.33 8.50
N ALA A 176 -14.91 -20.22 8.20
CA ALA A 176 -15.20 -21.53 7.61
C ALA A 176 -16.05 -22.40 8.53
N ALA A 177 -15.72 -22.47 9.82
CA ALA A 177 -16.48 -23.22 10.81
C ALA A 177 -17.93 -22.70 10.93
N GLY A 178 -18.12 -21.39 10.96
CA GLY A 178 -19.46 -20.79 10.95
C GLY A 178 -20.25 -21.13 9.67
N THR A 179 -19.61 -21.00 8.51
CA THR A 179 -20.26 -21.31 7.22
C THR A 179 -20.63 -22.79 7.11
N LEU A 180 -19.70 -23.70 7.44
CA LEU A 180 -19.96 -25.13 7.43
C LEU A 180 -21.02 -25.53 8.47
N GLY A 181 -21.03 -24.91 9.65
CA GLY A 181 -22.04 -25.13 10.66
C GLY A 181 -23.47 -24.76 10.19
N VAL A 182 -23.60 -23.60 9.50
CA VAL A 182 -24.89 -23.21 8.91
C VAL A 182 -25.30 -24.15 7.78
N LEU A 183 -24.37 -24.55 6.90
CA LEU A 183 -24.64 -25.48 5.83
C LEU A 183 -25.02 -26.87 6.36
N TRP A 184 -24.40 -27.34 7.43
CA TRP A 184 -24.73 -28.61 8.08
C TRP A 184 -26.11 -28.59 8.76
N TRP A 185 -26.47 -27.45 9.39
CA TRP A 185 -27.78 -27.29 10.03
C TRP A 185 -28.93 -27.22 9.02
N GLY A 186 -28.67 -26.67 7.82
CA GLY A 186 -29.66 -26.49 6.76
C GLY A 186 -29.84 -27.68 5.82
N ASN A 187 -29.05 -28.76 6.03
CA ASN A 187 -29.09 -29.98 5.23
C ASN A 187 -29.85 -31.06 5.99
#